data_25d29247bf422d46a32acf58a0b828fe
#
_entry.id   25d29247bf422d46a32acf58a0b828fe
#
_cell.length_a   1.000
_cell.length_b   1.000
_cell.length_c   1.000
_cell.angle_alpha   90.00
_cell.angle_beta   90.00
_cell.angle_gamma   90.00
#
_symmetry.space_group_name_H-M   'P 1'
#
loop_
_entity.id
_entity.type
_entity.pdbx_description
1 polymer ?
#
loop_
_entity_poly.entity_id
_entity_poly.type
_entity_poly.pdbx_seq_one_letter_code
_entity_poly.pdbx_strand_id
1 'polypeptide(L)'
;MKSTRLERRAEKLQLSTGVTWTEALKCVKSLPPESRLIPEAHASQALLECYVLSGLAWPMVETRNPWGIRSVDARTGSITLTFENDVAQLVDSESMAKELVRALAPCFDEHGEVRGIPGARFTTDNDGIHIRRMGLLGSLTILGIPAEDWATALVLQRYENEGDGKRFCHDSHPHRWHRREAPFRQPTTRTALSRHHYRKKPSAWLASGLLRRAPLFRTIGVPLSTTAWTNLTDDGGSEWIIEYINETLADAPCYHQGFTNLLTDPECGLPVVGTHLDCSCDQPPESYWGCRFYARSTAGQPGALQVRFSRRCGDRASFYKDKLDDYEERRDLYEPVPTHLTRSRACMG
;
A
#
# COMPACT_ATOMS: atom_id res chain seq x y z
N MET A 1 -25.96 -18.98 13.04
CA MET A 1 -25.16 -18.97 14.28
C MET A 1 -24.69 -17.55 14.55
N LYS A 2 -24.78 -17.06 15.78
CA LYS A 2 -24.25 -15.72 16.11
C LYS A 2 -22.75 -15.84 16.30
N SER A 3 -21.99 -15.04 15.56
CA SER A 3 -20.53 -14.95 15.68
C SER A 3 -20.12 -14.45 17.08
N THR A 4 -19.11 -15.04 17.69
CA THR A 4 -18.56 -14.60 18.97
C THR A 4 -17.79 -13.28 18.81
N ARG A 5 -17.52 -12.58 19.92
CA ARG A 5 -16.67 -11.37 19.89
C ARG A 5 -15.30 -11.68 19.32
N LEU A 6 -14.72 -12.81 19.69
CA LEU A 6 -13.40 -13.23 19.23
C LEU A 6 -13.38 -13.49 17.72
N GLU A 7 -14.39 -14.17 17.19
CA GLU A 7 -14.50 -14.42 15.74
C GLU A 7 -14.66 -13.10 14.96
N ARG A 8 -15.48 -12.17 15.42
CA ARG A 8 -15.64 -10.84 14.79
C ARG A 8 -14.33 -10.06 14.76
N ARG A 9 -13.54 -10.10 15.84
CA ARG A 9 -12.23 -9.47 15.88
C ARG A 9 -11.24 -10.13 14.91
N ALA A 10 -11.24 -11.45 14.81
CA ALA A 10 -10.41 -12.19 13.88
C ALA A 10 -10.79 -11.87 12.42
N GLU A 11 -12.08 -11.77 12.13
CA GLU A 11 -12.59 -11.36 10.83
C GLU A 11 -12.13 -9.95 10.44
N LYS A 12 -12.24 -8.97 11.33
CA LYS A 12 -11.74 -7.61 11.11
C LYS A 12 -10.23 -7.60 10.83
N LEU A 13 -9.45 -8.37 11.60
CA LEU A 13 -8.00 -8.47 11.40
C LEU A 13 -7.68 -9.10 10.04
N GLN A 14 -8.32 -10.22 9.70
CA GLN A 14 -8.16 -10.88 8.40
C GLN A 14 -8.46 -9.93 7.24
N LEU A 15 -9.60 -9.25 7.27
CA LEU A 15 -9.99 -8.30 6.22
C LEU A 15 -9.01 -7.14 6.07
N SER A 16 -8.53 -6.64 7.20
CA SER A 16 -7.65 -5.46 7.20
C SER A 16 -6.21 -5.78 6.80
N THR A 17 -5.73 -7.00 7.09
CA THR A 17 -4.32 -7.36 6.93
C THR A 17 -4.08 -8.50 5.94
N GLY A 18 -5.11 -9.18 5.46
CA GLY A 18 -4.97 -10.29 4.51
C GLY A 18 -4.36 -11.58 5.10
N VAL A 19 -4.10 -11.64 6.40
CA VAL A 19 -3.62 -12.88 7.05
C VAL A 19 -4.69 -13.95 7.00
N THR A 20 -4.30 -15.21 7.10
CA THR A 20 -5.26 -16.32 7.10
C THR A 20 -6.17 -16.27 8.32
N TRP A 21 -7.35 -16.87 8.21
CA TRP A 21 -8.29 -16.98 9.34
C TRP A 21 -7.65 -17.60 10.58
N THR A 22 -6.86 -18.64 10.39
CA THR A 22 -6.19 -19.35 11.49
C THR A 22 -5.17 -18.44 12.19
N GLU A 23 -4.40 -17.67 11.44
CA GLU A 23 -3.44 -16.71 11.96
C GLU A 23 -4.14 -15.55 12.67
N ALA A 24 -5.20 -14.99 12.07
CA ALA A 24 -6.00 -13.95 12.68
C ALA A 24 -6.58 -14.39 14.02
N LEU A 25 -7.15 -15.59 14.06
CA LEU A 25 -7.74 -16.15 15.28
C LEU A 25 -6.67 -16.40 16.37
N LYS A 26 -5.51 -16.91 15.99
CA LYS A 26 -4.36 -17.10 16.90
C LYS A 26 -3.87 -15.76 17.45
N CYS A 27 -3.73 -14.76 16.59
CA CYS A 27 -3.32 -13.41 16.98
C CYS A 27 -4.30 -12.79 17.96
N VAL A 28 -5.60 -12.79 17.64
CA VAL A 28 -6.63 -12.20 18.50
C VAL A 28 -6.73 -12.90 19.86
N LYS A 29 -6.51 -14.22 19.93
CA LYS A 29 -6.48 -14.96 21.21
C LYS A 29 -5.30 -14.53 22.10
N SER A 30 -4.19 -14.09 21.52
CA SER A 30 -3.01 -13.65 22.28
C SER A 30 -3.08 -12.19 22.71
N LEU A 31 -4.02 -11.41 22.16
CA LEU A 31 -4.16 -9.99 22.45
C LEU A 31 -5.11 -9.73 23.62
N PRO A 32 -4.85 -8.71 24.45
CA PRO A 32 -5.83 -8.24 25.41
C PRO A 32 -7.16 -7.87 24.73
N PRO A 33 -8.32 -8.10 25.39
CA PRO A 33 -9.63 -7.89 24.78
C PRO A 33 -9.87 -6.48 24.22
N GLU A 34 -9.29 -5.46 24.83
CA GLU A 34 -9.48 -4.05 24.48
C GLU A 34 -8.32 -3.48 23.65
N SER A 35 -7.30 -4.28 23.32
CA SER A 35 -6.18 -3.80 22.53
C SER A 35 -6.57 -3.62 21.06
N ARG A 36 -5.91 -2.68 20.40
CA ARG A 36 -6.01 -2.54 18.93
C ARG A 36 -5.46 -3.80 18.25
N LEU A 37 -6.11 -4.21 17.17
CA LEU A 37 -5.74 -5.39 16.39
C LEU A 37 -4.50 -5.14 15.53
N ILE A 38 -4.35 -3.92 15.04
CA ILE A 38 -3.23 -3.49 14.22
C ILE A 38 -2.49 -2.40 15.00
N PRO A 39 -1.27 -2.68 15.48
CA PRO A 39 -0.49 -1.68 16.21
C PRO A 39 -0.06 -0.56 15.27
N GLU A 40 -0.05 0.67 15.78
CA GLU A 40 0.54 1.79 15.07
C GLU A 40 2.08 1.72 15.14
N ALA A 41 2.74 2.21 14.10
CA ALA A 41 4.20 2.27 14.04
C ALA A 41 4.75 3.36 14.96
N HIS A 42 5.91 3.12 15.59
CA HIS A 42 6.67 4.24 16.15
C HIS A 42 7.19 5.16 15.02
N ALA A 43 7.54 6.40 15.34
CA ALA A 43 7.84 7.44 14.35
C ALA A 43 8.89 7.04 13.29
N SER A 44 9.94 6.32 13.72
CA SER A 44 11.02 5.85 12.84
C SER A 44 10.52 4.79 11.85
N GLN A 45 9.69 3.86 12.33
CA GLN A 45 9.06 2.83 11.50
C GLN A 45 8.02 3.43 10.55
N ALA A 46 7.20 4.35 11.05
CA ALA A 46 6.20 5.04 10.22
C ALA A 46 6.86 5.79 9.06
N LEU A 47 8.02 6.40 9.30
CA LEU A 47 8.76 7.07 8.24
C LEU A 47 9.31 6.08 7.19
N LEU A 48 9.82 4.91 7.61
CA LEU A 48 10.24 3.86 6.68
C LEU A 48 9.06 3.39 5.83
N GLU A 49 7.94 3.08 6.46
CA GLU A 49 6.71 2.63 5.79
C GLU A 49 6.14 3.70 4.83
N CYS A 50 6.29 4.98 5.19
CA CYS A 50 5.93 6.08 4.30
C CYS A 50 6.77 6.09 3.02
N TYR A 51 8.08 5.86 3.11
CA TYR A 51 8.92 5.71 1.92
C TYR A 51 8.52 4.50 1.09
N VAL A 52 8.22 3.38 1.74
CA VAL A 52 7.76 2.14 1.05
C VAL A 52 6.47 2.41 0.29
N LEU A 53 5.42 2.91 0.95
CA LEU A 53 4.16 3.22 0.25
C LEU A 53 4.38 4.21 -0.89
N SER A 54 5.28 5.16 -0.71
CA SER A 54 5.62 6.13 -1.75
C SER A 54 6.31 5.52 -2.96
N GLY A 55 7.13 4.50 -2.76
CA GLY A 55 7.76 3.74 -3.84
C GLY A 55 6.73 2.88 -4.58
N LEU A 56 5.82 2.24 -3.84
CA LEU A 56 4.76 1.38 -4.37
C LEU A 56 3.59 2.18 -5.00
N ALA A 57 3.60 3.50 -4.86
CA ALA A 57 2.47 4.37 -5.21
C ALA A 57 2.13 4.47 -6.71
N TRP A 58 3.04 4.09 -7.57
CA TRP A 58 2.79 4.00 -9.00
C TRP A 58 2.21 2.63 -9.37
N PRO A 59 1.40 2.54 -10.42
CA PRO A 59 0.89 1.25 -10.86
C PRO A 59 2.09 0.35 -11.11
N MET A 60 2.24 -0.58 -10.23
CA MET A 60 3.06 -1.75 -10.48
C MET A 60 2.30 -2.63 -11.46
N VAL A 61 2.88 -3.69 -11.88
CA VAL A 61 2.25 -4.73 -12.68
C VAL A 61 0.83 -5.02 -12.16
N GLU A 62 -0.07 -5.44 -13.01
CA GLU A 62 -1.41 -5.86 -12.62
C GLU A 62 -1.36 -6.95 -11.57
N THR A 63 -1.99 -6.69 -10.44
CA THR A 63 -1.97 -7.58 -9.28
C THR A 63 -3.38 -7.77 -8.75
N ARG A 64 -3.65 -8.93 -8.17
CA ARG A 64 -4.94 -9.21 -7.51
C ARG A 64 -5.12 -8.48 -6.20
N ASN A 65 -4.03 -7.97 -5.65
CA ASN A 65 -4.02 -7.28 -4.37
C ASN A 65 -3.50 -5.85 -4.54
N PRO A 66 -3.98 -4.90 -3.76
CA PRO A 66 -3.48 -3.53 -3.79
C PRO A 66 -1.95 -3.50 -3.66
N TRP A 67 -1.27 -2.86 -4.61
CA TRP A 67 0.20 -2.82 -4.68
C TRP A 67 0.89 -4.20 -4.67
N GLY A 68 0.19 -5.27 -5.06
CA GLY A 68 0.69 -6.64 -4.99
C GLY A 68 0.78 -7.22 -3.57
N ILE A 69 0.30 -6.53 -2.55
CA ILE A 69 0.42 -6.93 -1.15
C ILE A 69 -0.73 -7.87 -0.78
N ARG A 70 -0.44 -9.16 -0.63
CA ARG A 70 -1.40 -10.19 -0.24
C ARG A 70 -1.72 -10.14 1.24
N SER A 71 -0.68 -10.00 2.09
CA SER A 71 -0.88 -9.89 3.54
C SER A 71 0.17 -9.03 4.22
N VAL A 72 -0.18 -8.55 5.42
CA VAL A 72 0.65 -7.68 6.25
C VAL A 72 0.68 -8.22 7.68
N ASP A 73 1.88 -8.49 8.21
CA ASP A 73 2.11 -8.65 9.66
C ASP A 73 2.82 -7.39 10.19
N ALA A 74 2.09 -6.60 10.97
CA ALA A 74 2.54 -5.30 11.46
C ALA A 74 2.85 -5.35 12.96
N ARG A 75 4.04 -4.85 13.32
CA ARG A 75 4.48 -4.64 14.70
C ARG A 75 4.90 -3.18 14.90
N THR A 76 5.01 -2.72 16.11
CA THR A 76 5.36 -1.32 16.40
C THR A 76 6.68 -0.89 15.73
N GLY A 77 7.68 -1.76 15.66
CA GLY A 77 9.03 -1.48 15.12
C GLY A 77 9.36 -2.20 13.81
N SER A 78 8.43 -2.97 13.24
CA SER A 78 8.66 -3.73 12.01
C SER A 78 7.37 -3.97 11.25
N ILE A 79 7.51 -4.29 9.98
CA ILE A 79 6.41 -4.74 9.13
C ILE A 79 6.90 -5.84 8.21
N THR A 80 6.09 -6.87 8.03
CA THR A 80 6.30 -7.91 7.02
C THR A 80 5.21 -7.78 5.97
N LEU A 81 5.59 -7.63 4.72
CA LEU A 81 4.71 -7.59 3.57
C LEU A 81 4.87 -8.88 2.77
N THR A 82 3.80 -9.64 2.63
CA THR A 82 3.79 -10.81 1.75
C THR A 82 3.22 -10.38 0.41
N PHE A 83 4.04 -10.46 -0.62
CA PHE A 83 3.60 -10.18 -1.98
C PHE A 83 3.00 -11.41 -2.64
N GLU A 84 2.24 -11.15 -3.70
CA GLU A 84 1.76 -12.22 -4.58
C GLU A 84 2.96 -12.87 -5.26
N ASN A 85 3.04 -14.18 -5.14
CA ASN A 85 3.89 -15.01 -6.01
C ASN A 85 3.04 -16.03 -6.77
N ASP A 86 1.76 -16.07 -6.44
CA ASP A 86 0.81 -16.95 -7.10
C ASP A 86 0.37 -16.33 -8.41
N VAL A 87 1.20 -16.51 -9.29
CA VAL A 87 1.22 -16.03 -10.63
C VAL A 87 0.37 -16.97 -11.47
N ALA A 88 -0.84 -17.13 -11.07
CA ALA A 88 -1.79 -17.59 -12.06
C ALA A 88 -1.82 -16.56 -13.21
N GLN A 89 -0.70 -16.46 -13.92
CA GLN A 89 -0.59 -15.94 -15.28
C GLN A 89 -0.54 -14.41 -15.51
N LEU A 90 -0.72 -13.54 -14.50
CA LEU A 90 -0.67 -12.08 -14.73
C LEU A 90 0.72 -11.48 -14.54
N VAL A 91 1.42 -11.93 -13.51
CA VAL A 91 2.75 -11.44 -13.17
C VAL A 91 3.57 -12.58 -12.60
N ASP A 92 4.73 -12.84 -13.15
CA ASP A 92 5.67 -13.78 -12.57
C ASP A 92 6.43 -13.12 -11.38
N SER A 93 6.98 -13.92 -10.48
CA SER A 93 7.74 -13.44 -9.32
C SER A 93 8.93 -12.58 -9.74
N GLU A 94 9.52 -12.84 -10.90
CA GLU A 94 10.61 -12.04 -11.48
C GLU A 94 10.13 -10.64 -11.83
N SER A 95 8.96 -10.51 -12.48
CA SER A 95 8.36 -9.21 -12.80
C SER A 95 8.02 -8.41 -11.54
N MET A 96 7.49 -9.06 -10.51
CA MET A 96 7.23 -8.42 -9.23
C MET A 96 8.52 -8.00 -8.52
N ALA A 97 9.55 -8.85 -8.52
CA ALA A 97 10.87 -8.52 -7.98
C ALA A 97 11.47 -7.29 -8.66
N LYS A 98 11.39 -7.23 -10.00
CA LYS A 98 11.88 -6.10 -10.80
C LYS A 98 11.17 -4.79 -10.44
N GLU A 99 9.85 -4.81 -10.33
CA GLU A 99 9.08 -3.64 -9.93
C GLU A 99 9.41 -3.19 -8.50
N LEU A 100 9.55 -4.13 -7.57
CA LEU A 100 9.94 -3.82 -6.20
C LEU A 100 11.36 -3.25 -6.11
N VAL A 101 12.31 -3.79 -6.84
CA VAL A 101 13.68 -3.25 -6.91
C VAL A 101 13.64 -1.83 -7.46
N ARG A 102 12.91 -1.59 -8.56
CA ARG A 102 12.75 -0.26 -9.16
C ARG A 102 12.14 0.75 -8.19
N ALA A 103 11.15 0.31 -7.40
CA ALA A 103 10.43 1.16 -6.45
C ALA A 103 11.23 1.47 -5.18
N LEU A 104 12.03 0.51 -4.69
CA LEU A 104 12.60 0.57 -3.36
C LEU A 104 14.12 0.78 -3.34
N ALA A 105 14.86 0.30 -4.35
CA ALA A 105 16.31 0.38 -4.35
C ALA A 105 16.78 1.81 -4.65
N PRO A 106 17.65 2.40 -3.79
CA PRO A 106 18.12 3.75 -4.01
C PRO A 106 19.09 3.81 -5.17
N CYS A 107 18.72 4.54 -6.21
CA CYS A 107 19.60 4.87 -7.35
C CYS A 107 19.66 6.38 -7.57
N PHE A 108 20.69 6.85 -8.24
CA PHE A 108 20.86 8.26 -8.62
C PHE A 108 21.21 8.37 -10.10
N ASP A 109 20.75 9.42 -10.72
CA ASP A 109 21.05 9.78 -12.10
C ASP A 109 22.28 10.71 -12.23
N GLU A 110 22.59 11.12 -13.45
CA GLU A 110 23.69 12.05 -13.75
C GLU A 110 23.49 13.43 -13.10
N HIS A 111 22.25 13.86 -12.92
CA HIS A 111 21.89 15.11 -12.23
C HIS A 111 21.96 14.96 -10.71
N GLY A 112 22.12 13.72 -10.21
CA GLY A 112 22.22 13.40 -8.79
C GLY A 112 20.88 13.31 -8.09
N GLU A 113 19.77 13.21 -8.83
CA GLU A 113 18.46 12.92 -8.27
C GLU A 113 18.43 11.50 -7.75
N VAL A 114 18.02 11.32 -6.48
CA VAL A 114 17.91 10.00 -5.86
C VAL A 114 16.47 9.52 -5.95
N ARG A 115 16.29 8.33 -6.53
CA ARG A 115 15.03 7.59 -6.59
C ARG A 115 15.06 6.40 -5.64
N GLY A 116 13.93 5.73 -5.43
CA GLY A 116 13.80 4.67 -4.45
C GLY A 116 13.82 5.21 -3.03
N ILE A 117 14.25 4.40 -2.07
CA ILE A 117 14.32 4.77 -0.64
C ILE A 117 15.75 5.17 -0.29
N PRO A 118 16.06 6.48 -0.17
CA PRO A 118 17.43 6.90 0.16
C PRO A 118 17.91 6.29 1.48
N GLY A 119 19.07 5.66 1.46
CA GLY A 119 19.64 4.96 2.60
C GLY A 119 19.12 3.54 2.83
N ALA A 120 18.24 3.02 1.98
CA ALA A 120 17.83 1.62 2.07
C ALA A 120 18.98 0.68 1.78
N ARG A 121 19.02 -0.41 2.53
CA ARG A 121 19.99 -1.52 2.36
C ARG A 121 19.22 -2.83 2.47
N PHE A 122 19.62 -3.78 1.66
CA PHE A 122 18.92 -5.05 1.47
C PHE A 122 19.83 -6.20 1.90
N THR A 123 19.27 -7.15 2.60
CA THR A 123 19.84 -8.47 2.82
C THR A 123 18.81 -9.53 2.54
N THR A 124 19.22 -10.67 2.05
CA THR A 124 18.36 -11.79 1.74
C THR A 124 18.80 -13.01 2.52
N ASP A 125 17.85 -13.76 3.02
CA ASP A 125 18.05 -15.08 3.64
C ASP A 125 16.85 -15.99 3.33
N ASN A 126 16.76 -17.12 4.04
CA ASN A 126 15.65 -18.06 3.87
C ASN A 126 14.29 -17.50 4.34
N ASP A 127 14.32 -16.48 5.18
CA ASP A 127 13.13 -15.85 5.76
C ASP A 127 12.62 -14.67 4.92
N GLY A 128 13.33 -14.32 3.84
CA GLY A 128 12.89 -13.31 2.87
C GLY A 128 13.92 -12.20 2.57
N ILE A 129 13.40 -11.07 2.09
CA ILE A 129 14.19 -9.90 1.76
C ILE A 129 14.01 -8.87 2.87
N HIS A 130 15.07 -8.56 3.56
CA HIS A 130 15.08 -7.63 4.67
C HIS A 130 15.58 -6.26 4.24
N ILE A 131 14.80 -5.24 4.54
CA ILE A 131 15.07 -3.85 4.18
C ILE A 131 15.23 -3.03 5.45
N ARG A 132 16.35 -2.36 5.57
CA ARG A 132 16.60 -1.37 6.61
C ARG A 132 17.01 -0.05 5.97
N ARG A 133 16.55 1.04 6.52
CA ARG A 133 17.01 2.35 6.11
C ARG A 133 18.00 2.87 7.15
N MET A 134 19.18 3.24 6.70
CA MET A 134 20.18 3.84 7.58
C MET A 134 19.61 5.09 8.29
N GLY A 135 19.90 5.22 9.57
CA GLY A 135 19.39 6.32 10.40
C GLY A 135 17.95 6.16 10.85
N LEU A 136 17.28 5.04 10.57
CA LEU A 136 15.99 4.67 11.14
C LEU A 136 16.12 3.36 11.93
N LEU A 137 15.32 3.23 12.99
CA LEU A 137 15.27 2.00 13.80
C LEU A 137 14.28 0.95 13.25
N GLY A 138 13.52 1.32 12.23
CA GLY A 138 12.51 0.45 11.64
C GLY A 138 13.08 -0.60 10.69
N SER A 139 12.29 -1.64 10.44
CA SER A 139 12.60 -2.68 9.46
C SER A 139 11.39 -3.11 8.66
N LEU A 140 11.65 -3.56 7.44
CA LEU A 140 10.68 -4.18 6.55
C LEU A 140 11.21 -5.53 6.10
N THR A 141 10.34 -6.55 6.12
CA THR A 141 10.59 -7.85 5.49
C THR A 141 9.62 -8.05 4.34
N ILE A 142 10.13 -8.50 3.21
CA ILE A 142 9.33 -8.89 2.03
C ILE A 142 9.35 -10.40 1.93
N LEU A 143 8.16 -11.00 1.86
CA LEU A 143 7.93 -12.42 1.62
C LEU A 143 7.22 -12.61 0.28
N GLY A 144 7.26 -13.84 -0.24
CA GLY A 144 6.61 -14.20 -1.50
C GLY A 144 7.48 -13.95 -2.75
N ILE A 145 8.63 -13.33 -2.59
CA ILE A 145 9.61 -13.11 -3.66
C ILE A 145 10.81 -14.00 -3.38
N PRO A 146 11.16 -14.95 -4.26
CA PRO A 146 12.38 -15.74 -4.11
C PRO A 146 13.63 -14.86 -4.10
N ALA A 147 14.64 -15.25 -3.28
CA ALA A 147 15.88 -14.50 -3.16
C ALA A 147 16.64 -14.43 -4.50
N GLU A 148 16.53 -15.47 -5.32
CA GLU A 148 17.11 -15.55 -6.66
C GLU A 148 16.47 -14.57 -7.63
N ASP A 149 15.14 -14.43 -7.61
CA ASP A 149 14.42 -13.46 -8.45
C ASP A 149 14.78 -12.02 -8.05
N TRP A 150 14.89 -11.77 -6.74
CA TRP A 150 15.36 -10.48 -6.25
C TRP A 150 16.80 -10.16 -6.70
N ALA A 151 17.70 -11.13 -6.62
CA ALA A 151 19.07 -10.96 -7.08
C ALA A 151 19.13 -10.72 -8.60
N THR A 152 18.34 -11.47 -9.38
CA THR A 152 18.20 -11.29 -10.83
C THR A 152 17.65 -9.89 -11.14
N ALA A 153 16.61 -9.47 -10.45
CA ALA A 153 16.02 -8.14 -10.64
C ALA A 153 17.02 -7.01 -10.34
N LEU A 154 17.86 -7.15 -9.31
CA LEU A 154 18.92 -6.18 -9.03
C LEU A 154 19.94 -6.10 -10.17
N VAL A 155 20.32 -7.23 -10.76
CA VAL A 155 21.25 -7.27 -11.90
C VAL A 155 20.62 -6.62 -13.13
N LEU A 156 19.39 -7.00 -13.48
CA LEU A 156 18.67 -6.43 -14.63
C LEU A 156 18.49 -4.91 -14.48
N GLN A 157 18.04 -4.48 -13.30
CA GLN A 157 17.85 -3.04 -13.04
C GLN A 157 19.18 -2.26 -13.06
N ARG A 158 20.30 -2.89 -12.67
CA ARG A 158 21.62 -2.27 -12.82
C ARG A 158 21.93 -2.05 -14.30
N TYR A 159 21.69 -3.04 -15.13
CA TYR A 159 21.94 -2.97 -16.57
C TYR A 159 21.11 -1.86 -17.24
N GLU A 160 19.81 -1.80 -16.91
CA GLU A 160 18.92 -0.75 -17.39
C GLU A 160 19.36 0.63 -16.89
N ASN A 161 19.71 0.73 -15.61
CA ASN A 161 20.17 1.97 -15.02
C ASN A 161 21.48 2.48 -15.63
N GLU A 162 22.44 1.60 -15.96
CA GLU A 162 23.69 1.98 -16.62
C GLU A 162 23.44 2.56 -18.02
N GLY A 163 22.50 1.96 -18.77
CA GLY A 163 22.06 2.50 -20.06
C GLY A 163 21.46 3.91 -19.95
N ASP A 164 20.79 4.20 -18.84
CA ASP A 164 20.16 5.48 -18.51
C ASP A 164 21.11 6.45 -17.75
N GLY A 165 22.39 6.11 -17.57
CA GLY A 165 23.32 6.89 -16.76
C GLY A 165 23.04 6.87 -15.25
N LYS A 166 22.19 5.97 -14.77
CA LYS A 166 21.85 5.81 -13.36
C LYS A 166 22.75 4.78 -12.66
N ARG A 167 22.93 4.91 -11.35
CA ARG A 167 23.72 3.99 -10.54
C ARG A 167 23.06 3.74 -9.19
N PHE A 168 23.18 2.51 -8.67
CA PHE A 168 22.74 2.20 -7.33
C PHE A 168 23.64 2.83 -6.26
N CYS A 169 23.03 3.39 -5.23
CA CYS A 169 23.75 3.97 -4.11
C CYS A 169 24.49 2.92 -3.26
N HIS A 170 23.91 1.72 -3.11
CA HIS A 170 24.46 0.66 -2.25
C HIS A 170 25.64 -0.09 -2.85
N ASP A 171 25.82 -0.08 -4.16
CA ASP A 171 26.93 -0.77 -4.81
C ASP A 171 28.30 -0.29 -4.33
N SER A 172 28.41 1.03 -4.13
CA SER A 172 29.66 1.62 -3.69
C SER A 172 29.86 1.59 -2.17
N HIS A 173 28.75 1.57 -1.41
CA HIS A 173 28.77 1.75 0.05
C HIS A 173 27.65 0.96 0.76
N PRO A 174 27.79 -0.38 0.92
CA PRO A 174 26.72 -1.20 1.51
C PRO A 174 26.42 -0.84 2.97
N HIS A 175 27.38 -0.31 3.72
CA HIS A 175 27.23 0.04 5.14
C HIS A 175 27.31 1.54 5.43
N ARG A 176 27.45 2.37 4.41
CA ARG A 176 27.60 3.83 4.55
C ARG A 176 26.64 4.55 3.62
N TRP A 177 26.32 5.79 4.00
CA TRP A 177 25.60 6.68 3.12
C TRP A 177 26.46 7.00 1.90
N HIS A 178 25.91 6.78 0.72
CA HIS A 178 26.50 7.33 -0.50
C HIS A 178 26.43 8.87 -0.47
N ARG A 179 27.40 9.55 -1.09
CA ARG A 179 27.46 11.03 -1.09
C ARG A 179 26.16 11.68 -1.61
N ARG A 180 25.50 11.06 -2.58
CA ARG A 180 24.22 11.54 -3.15
C ARG A 180 23.04 11.33 -2.20
N GLU A 181 23.13 10.38 -1.30
CA GLU A 181 22.13 10.15 -0.25
C GLU A 181 22.33 11.04 0.99
N ALA A 182 23.49 11.73 1.08
CA ALA A 182 23.84 12.53 2.27
C ALA A 182 22.76 13.57 2.67
N PRO A 183 22.07 14.25 1.74
CA PRO A 183 21.00 15.17 2.04
C PRO A 183 19.81 14.53 2.78
N PHE A 184 19.65 13.20 2.65
CA PHE A 184 18.54 12.46 3.24
C PHE A 184 18.85 11.89 4.64
N ARG A 185 20.09 12.07 5.16
CA ARG A 185 20.48 11.60 6.50
C ARG A 185 19.63 12.23 7.59
N GLN A 186 19.44 13.53 7.48
CA GLN A 186 18.63 14.29 8.43
C GLN A 186 17.27 14.60 7.79
N PRO A 187 16.23 13.94 8.26
CA PRO A 187 14.91 14.15 7.69
C PRO A 187 14.36 15.57 7.87
N THR A 188 15.02 16.44 8.61
CA THR A 188 14.58 17.80 8.95
C THR A 188 15.22 18.90 8.11
N THR A 189 16.27 18.63 7.34
CA THR A 189 16.91 19.67 6.52
C THR A 189 16.11 19.95 5.24
N ARG A 190 15.62 21.17 5.11
CA ARG A 190 14.87 21.68 3.94
C ARG A 190 15.67 21.68 2.63
N THR A 191 16.99 21.57 2.70
CA THR A 191 17.88 21.67 1.56
C THR A 191 18.06 20.29 0.90
N ALA A 192 17.76 20.21 -0.37
CA ALA A 192 18.09 19.10 -1.29
C ALA A 192 17.23 17.82 -1.25
N LEU A 193 16.13 17.78 -0.52
CA LEU A 193 15.14 16.72 -0.72
C LEU A 193 14.35 17.04 -1.99
N SER A 194 14.23 16.09 -2.91
CA SER A 194 13.25 16.26 -3.97
C SER A 194 11.94 16.73 -3.35
N ARG A 195 11.27 17.68 -3.97
CA ARG A 195 10.00 18.24 -3.47
C ARG A 195 9.03 17.14 -3.03
N HIS A 196 9.15 16.00 -3.66
CA HIS A 196 8.32 14.82 -3.43
C HIS A 196 8.57 14.14 -2.07
N HIS A 197 9.82 13.92 -1.67
CA HIS A 197 10.15 13.29 -0.37
C HIS A 197 9.87 14.20 0.83
N TYR A 198 10.05 15.50 0.66
CA TYR A 198 9.77 16.47 1.73
C TYR A 198 8.27 16.51 2.07
N ARG A 199 7.41 16.49 1.06
CA ARG A 199 5.95 16.60 1.22
C ARG A 199 5.33 15.43 1.97
N LYS A 200 5.97 14.26 2.01
CA LYS A 200 5.41 13.03 2.59
C LYS A 200 5.65 12.89 4.10
N LYS A 201 6.61 13.60 4.65
CA LYS A 201 7.04 13.45 6.03
C LYS A 201 5.99 13.76 7.09
N PRO A 202 5.30 14.91 7.03
CA PRO A 202 4.34 15.27 8.06
C PRO A 202 3.21 14.27 8.24
N SER A 203 2.90 13.50 7.20
CA SER A 203 1.83 12.48 7.22
C SER A 203 2.36 11.05 7.16
N ALA A 204 3.57 10.81 7.65
CA ALA A 204 4.17 9.47 7.64
C ALA A 204 3.34 8.45 8.44
N TRP A 205 2.71 8.85 9.55
CA TRP A 205 1.82 8.02 10.33
C TRP A 205 0.63 7.50 9.49
N LEU A 206 0.08 8.36 8.62
CA LEU A 206 -1.06 8.02 7.77
C LEU A 206 -0.65 7.04 6.66
N ALA A 207 0.49 7.30 5.99
CA ALA A 207 1.05 6.36 5.02
C ALA A 207 1.34 4.99 5.62
N SER A 208 1.94 4.98 6.81
CA SER A 208 2.18 3.76 7.57
C SER A 208 0.88 3.03 7.89
N GLY A 209 -0.10 3.75 8.41
CA GLY A 209 -1.41 3.19 8.71
C GLY A 209 -2.10 2.58 7.50
N LEU A 210 -2.00 3.20 6.33
CA LEU A 210 -2.54 2.68 5.06
C LEU A 210 -1.78 1.43 4.60
N LEU A 211 -0.45 1.45 4.64
CA LEU A 211 0.37 0.30 4.24
C LEU A 211 0.06 -0.93 5.10
N ARG A 212 -0.12 -0.74 6.41
CA ARG A 212 -0.48 -1.79 7.36
C ARG A 212 -1.85 -2.41 7.12
N ARG A 213 -2.68 -1.71 6.36
CA ARG A 213 -4.06 -2.08 6.00
C ARG A 213 -4.25 -2.21 4.48
N ALA A 214 -3.16 -2.39 3.73
CA ALA A 214 -3.22 -2.50 2.28
C ALA A 214 -4.23 -3.55 1.80
N PRO A 215 -4.31 -4.76 2.37
CA PRO A 215 -5.28 -5.76 1.97
C PRO A 215 -6.75 -5.36 2.19
N LEU A 216 -7.03 -4.37 3.05
CA LEU A 216 -8.39 -3.88 3.27
C LEU A 216 -9.06 -3.41 1.97
N PHE A 217 -8.28 -2.86 1.03
CA PHE A 217 -8.81 -2.40 -0.25
C PHE A 217 -9.44 -3.53 -1.08
N ARG A 218 -9.06 -4.79 -0.85
CA ARG A 218 -9.72 -5.95 -1.50
C ARG A 218 -11.21 -6.08 -1.16
N THR A 219 -11.63 -5.51 -0.04
CA THR A 219 -13.06 -5.54 0.35
C THR A 219 -13.95 -4.72 -0.58
N ILE A 220 -13.36 -3.87 -1.43
CA ILE A 220 -14.06 -3.08 -2.44
C ILE A 220 -14.24 -3.89 -3.74
N GLY A 221 -13.37 -4.84 -3.99
CA GLY A 221 -13.32 -5.68 -5.20
C GLY A 221 -11.87 -5.94 -5.63
N VAL A 222 -11.70 -6.61 -6.77
CA VAL A 222 -10.38 -6.84 -7.34
C VAL A 222 -9.87 -5.54 -7.99
N PRO A 223 -8.66 -5.08 -7.66
CA PRO A 223 -8.12 -3.87 -8.27
C PRO A 223 -7.73 -4.11 -9.73
N LEU A 224 -8.09 -3.18 -10.59
CA LEU A 224 -7.43 -3.00 -11.89
C LEU A 224 -6.19 -2.12 -11.73
N SER A 225 -6.26 -1.15 -10.82
CA SER A 225 -5.15 -0.29 -10.49
C SER A 225 -5.33 0.28 -9.08
N THR A 226 -4.23 0.38 -8.34
CA THR A 226 -4.17 1.08 -7.05
C THR A 226 -3.00 2.03 -7.08
N THR A 227 -3.28 3.31 -7.08
CA THR A 227 -2.26 4.37 -7.10
C THR A 227 -2.34 5.22 -5.84
N ALA A 228 -1.24 5.85 -5.48
CA ALA A 228 -1.19 6.76 -4.35
C ALA A 228 -0.30 7.97 -4.67
N TRP A 229 -0.70 9.15 -4.24
CA TRP A 229 0.15 10.34 -4.30
C TRP A 229 -0.17 11.28 -3.16
N THR A 230 0.61 12.35 -3.05
CA THR A 230 0.42 13.32 -1.98
C THR A 230 0.34 14.74 -2.52
N ASN A 231 -0.56 15.53 -1.92
CA ASN A 231 -0.59 16.97 -2.06
C ASN A 231 -0.15 17.64 -0.75
N LEU A 232 0.27 18.90 -0.81
CA LEU A 232 0.44 19.72 0.39
C LEU A 232 -0.93 20.18 0.86
N THR A 233 -1.11 20.20 2.18
CA THR A 233 -2.25 20.82 2.86
C THR A 233 -1.86 22.19 3.39
N ASP A 234 -2.85 23.06 3.64
CA ASP A 234 -2.63 24.44 4.12
C ASP A 234 -1.99 24.47 5.51
N ASP A 235 -2.20 23.44 6.31
CA ASP A 235 -1.57 23.25 7.63
C ASP A 235 -0.12 22.74 7.56
N GLY A 236 0.46 22.65 6.36
CA GLY A 236 1.81 22.15 6.12
C GLY A 236 1.96 20.63 6.20
N GLY A 237 0.85 19.91 6.33
CA GLY A 237 0.79 18.46 6.24
C GLY A 237 0.79 17.96 4.80
N SER A 238 0.53 16.67 4.64
CA SER A 238 0.31 16.04 3.33
C SER A 238 -1.06 15.39 3.33
N GLU A 239 -1.83 15.66 2.28
CA GLU A 239 -2.99 14.87 1.94
C GLU A 239 -2.52 13.65 1.14
N TRP A 240 -2.81 12.46 1.64
CA TRP A 240 -2.67 11.23 0.86
C TRP A 240 -3.92 11.01 0.03
N ILE A 241 -3.72 10.83 -1.27
CA ILE A 241 -4.79 10.48 -2.19
C ILE A 241 -4.51 9.07 -2.68
N ILE A 242 -5.45 8.17 -2.41
CA ILE A 242 -5.46 6.80 -2.92
C ILE A 242 -6.53 6.73 -3.99
N GLU A 243 -6.16 6.39 -5.19
CA GLU A 243 -7.12 6.08 -6.26
C GLU A 243 -7.18 4.57 -6.44
N TYR A 244 -8.35 4.02 -6.20
CA TYR A 244 -8.65 2.61 -6.35
C TYR A 244 -9.62 2.44 -7.51
N ILE A 245 -9.12 1.84 -8.57
CA ILE A 245 -9.91 1.52 -9.76
C ILE A 245 -10.21 0.04 -9.71
N ASN A 246 -11.47 -0.33 -9.68
CA ASN A 246 -11.89 -1.72 -9.73
C ASN A 246 -12.81 -1.98 -10.91
N GLU A 247 -12.82 -3.23 -11.34
CA GLU A 247 -13.87 -3.72 -12.19
C GLU A 247 -15.10 -4.00 -11.33
N THR A 248 -16.10 -3.15 -11.40
CA THR A 248 -17.40 -3.46 -10.84
C THR A 248 -18.40 -3.60 -11.98
N LEU A 249 -19.14 -4.69 -11.94
CA LEU A 249 -20.34 -4.82 -12.78
C LEU A 249 -21.27 -3.67 -12.46
N ALA A 250 -21.98 -3.16 -13.46
CA ALA A 250 -22.87 -2.00 -13.33
C ALA A 250 -23.90 -2.15 -12.18
N ASP A 251 -24.24 -3.42 -11.84
CA ASP A 251 -25.22 -3.78 -10.81
C ASP A 251 -24.59 -4.18 -9.48
N ALA A 252 -23.27 -4.02 -9.31
CA ALA A 252 -22.63 -4.41 -8.05
C ALA A 252 -22.94 -3.42 -6.93
N PRO A 253 -23.27 -3.90 -5.72
CA PRO A 253 -23.56 -3.02 -4.61
C PRO A 253 -22.35 -2.19 -4.21
N CYS A 254 -22.63 -1.05 -3.56
CA CYS A 254 -21.59 -0.13 -3.07
C CYS A 254 -20.78 -0.73 -1.93
N TYR A 255 -19.62 -1.28 -2.22
CA TYR A 255 -18.75 -1.88 -1.21
C TYR A 255 -17.94 -0.87 -0.39
N HIS A 256 -17.87 0.38 -0.85
CA HIS A 256 -17.06 1.42 -0.20
C HIS A 256 -17.53 1.74 1.22
N GLN A 257 -18.82 1.57 1.57
CA GLN A 257 -19.30 1.77 2.94
C GLN A 257 -18.71 0.73 3.90
N GLY A 258 -18.63 -0.52 3.49
CA GLY A 258 -17.99 -1.59 4.29
C GLY A 258 -16.50 -1.30 4.51
N PHE A 259 -15.81 -0.86 3.46
CA PHE A 259 -14.43 -0.43 3.53
C PHE A 259 -14.23 0.74 4.49
N THR A 260 -15.02 1.81 4.34
CA THR A 260 -14.89 3.01 5.19
C THR A 260 -15.19 2.70 6.66
N ASN A 261 -16.17 1.84 6.95
CA ASN A 261 -16.46 1.38 8.30
C ASN A 261 -15.29 0.64 8.94
N LEU A 262 -14.59 -0.22 8.17
CA LEU A 262 -13.40 -0.93 8.66
C LEU A 262 -12.19 0.02 8.76
N LEU A 263 -12.04 0.95 7.82
CA LEU A 263 -10.93 1.92 7.84
C LEU A 263 -11.01 2.86 9.05
N THR A 264 -12.20 3.10 9.57
CA THR A 264 -12.45 3.97 10.75
C THR A 264 -12.79 3.20 12.02
N ASP A 265 -12.76 1.87 11.96
CA ASP A 265 -13.06 1.01 13.11
C ASP A 265 -12.08 1.24 14.27
N PRO A 266 -12.53 1.37 15.51
CA PRO A 266 -11.67 1.66 16.65
C PRO A 266 -10.64 0.55 16.96
N GLU A 267 -10.93 -0.71 16.60
CA GLU A 267 -10.04 -1.84 16.88
C GLU A 267 -8.99 -2.06 15.76
N CYS A 268 -9.36 -1.92 14.49
CA CYS A 268 -8.48 -2.21 13.36
C CYS A 268 -8.26 -1.02 12.41
N GLY A 269 -9.08 0.01 12.46
CA GLY A 269 -9.03 1.15 11.54
C GLY A 269 -7.92 2.16 11.85
N LEU A 270 -7.87 3.22 11.06
CA LEU A 270 -6.98 4.36 11.27
C LEU A 270 -7.49 5.26 12.41
N PRO A 271 -6.62 5.90 13.17
CA PRO A 271 -7.00 6.91 14.15
C PRO A 271 -7.34 8.24 13.44
N VAL A 272 -8.44 8.27 12.73
CA VAL A 272 -8.90 9.44 11.96
C VAL A 272 -10.21 9.99 12.52
N VAL A 273 -10.47 11.24 12.23
CA VAL A 273 -11.69 11.97 12.62
C VAL A 273 -12.20 12.78 11.43
N GLY A 274 -13.40 13.38 11.57
CA GLY A 274 -13.97 14.26 10.54
C GLY A 274 -14.13 13.53 9.20
N THR A 275 -14.64 12.30 9.25
CA THR A 275 -14.84 11.48 8.06
C THR A 275 -16.07 11.93 7.27
N HIS A 276 -15.94 11.92 5.96
CA HIS A 276 -17.02 12.21 5.03
C HIS A 276 -16.94 11.29 3.82
N LEU A 277 -18.09 10.74 3.42
CA LEU A 277 -18.21 9.93 2.22
C LEU A 277 -19.13 10.63 1.22
N ASP A 278 -18.57 11.07 0.13
CA ASP A 278 -19.30 11.59 -1.03
C ASP A 278 -19.58 10.42 -1.97
N CYS A 279 -20.84 10.00 -2.05
CA CYS A 279 -21.24 8.81 -2.77
C CYS A 279 -22.14 9.18 -3.97
N SER A 280 -21.75 8.72 -5.15
CA SER A 280 -22.49 8.86 -6.40
C SER A 280 -23.00 7.54 -6.98
N CYS A 281 -23.07 6.48 -6.15
CA CYS A 281 -23.43 5.14 -6.62
C CYS A 281 -24.87 5.01 -7.16
N ASP A 282 -25.76 5.89 -6.72
CA ASP A 282 -27.16 5.90 -7.17
C ASP A 282 -27.37 6.71 -8.47
N GLN A 283 -26.29 7.32 -8.99
CA GLN A 283 -26.35 8.07 -10.24
C GLN A 283 -26.24 7.13 -11.44
N PRO A 284 -26.88 7.49 -12.57
CA PRO A 284 -26.75 6.74 -13.81
C PRO A 284 -25.26 6.63 -14.22
N PRO A 285 -24.86 5.55 -14.90
CA PRO A 285 -23.45 5.30 -15.28
C PRO A 285 -22.77 6.46 -15.99
N GLU A 286 -23.49 7.18 -16.85
CA GLU A 286 -23.00 8.34 -17.59
C GLU A 286 -22.73 9.57 -16.69
N SER A 287 -23.35 9.62 -15.52
CA SER A 287 -23.19 10.69 -14.51
C SER A 287 -22.28 10.28 -13.35
N TYR A 288 -21.72 9.07 -13.38
CA TYR A 288 -20.93 8.53 -12.28
C TYR A 288 -19.52 9.12 -12.26
N TRP A 289 -19.23 9.93 -11.25
CA TRP A 289 -17.92 10.56 -11.04
C TRP A 289 -17.01 9.78 -10.06
N GLY A 290 -17.46 8.62 -9.58
CA GLY A 290 -16.80 7.88 -8.51
C GLY A 290 -17.21 8.37 -7.12
N CYS A 291 -16.96 7.52 -6.12
CA CYS A 291 -17.17 7.90 -4.72
C CYS A 291 -15.87 8.36 -4.10
N ARG A 292 -15.93 9.25 -3.10
CA ARG A 292 -14.76 9.80 -2.44
C ARG A 292 -14.95 9.74 -0.93
N PHE A 293 -14.02 9.12 -0.25
CA PHE A 293 -13.94 9.15 1.19
C PHE A 293 -12.86 10.14 1.62
N TYR A 294 -13.19 10.96 2.60
CA TYR A 294 -12.29 11.94 3.19
C TYR A 294 -12.16 11.68 4.67
N ALA A 295 -10.95 11.81 5.20
CA ALA A 295 -10.68 11.76 6.63
C ALA A 295 -9.53 12.70 7.00
N ARG A 296 -9.57 13.19 8.23
CA ARG A 296 -8.50 14.01 8.83
C ARG A 296 -7.88 13.28 10.00
N SER A 297 -6.67 13.66 10.32
CA SER A 297 -5.98 13.20 11.52
C SER A 297 -6.71 13.61 12.79
N THR A 298 -6.58 12.83 13.84
CA THR A 298 -6.91 13.24 15.21
C THR A 298 -6.04 14.43 15.63
N ALA A 299 -6.51 15.19 16.61
CA ALA A 299 -5.86 16.43 17.05
C ALA A 299 -4.34 16.26 17.28
N GLY A 300 -3.56 17.14 16.70
CA GLY A 300 -2.11 17.26 16.90
C GLY A 300 -1.22 16.56 15.89
N GLN A 301 -1.78 15.80 14.93
CA GLN A 301 -1.01 15.23 13.83
C GLN A 301 -1.49 15.81 12.50
N PRO A 302 -0.63 16.50 11.72
CA PRO A 302 -1.04 17.05 10.43
C PRO A 302 -1.26 15.94 9.40
N GLY A 303 -2.20 16.16 8.49
CA GLY A 303 -2.45 15.30 7.34
C GLY A 303 -3.93 14.97 7.11
N ALA A 304 -4.22 14.66 5.87
CA ALA A 304 -5.54 14.26 5.42
C ALA A 304 -5.45 13.04 4.50
N LEU A 305 -6.55 12.34 4.36
CA LEU A 305 -6.71 11.19 3.46
C LEU A 305 -7.91 11.45 2.54
N GLN A 306 -7.69 11.22 1.26
CA GLN A 306 -8.76 11.04 0.28
C GLN A 306 -8.62 9.65 -0.34
N VAL A 307 -9.68 8.85 -0.30
CA VAL A 307 -9.76 7.61 -1.08
C VAL A 307 -10.79 7.83 -2.19
N ARG A 308 -10.36 7.62 -3.41
CA ARG A 308 -11.18 7.72 -4.62
C ARG A 308 -11.51 6.32 -5.09
N PHE A 309 -12.80 6.03 -5.16
CA PHE A 309 -13.32 4.79 -5.70
C PHE A 309 -13.81 5.07 -7.13
N SER A 310 -13.00 4.72 -8.11
CA SER A 310 -13.36 4.93 -9.51
C SER A 310 -13.85 3.63 -10.11
N ARG A 311 -15.03 3.68 -10.74
CA ARG A 311 -15.48 2.63 -11.63
C ARG A 311 -14.94 2.89 -13.03
N ARG A 312 -14.93 1.87 -13.85
CA ARG A 312 -14.64 1.97 -15.27
C ARG A 312 -15.59 2.99 -15.92
N CYS A 313 -15.09 4.13 -16.38
CA CYS A 313 -15.83 5.10 -17.18
C CYS A 313 -15.14 5.26 -18.54
N GLY A 314 -15.94 5.26 -19.63
CA GLY A 314 -15.62 5.13 -21.05
C GLY A 314 -14.27 5.64 -21.58
N ASP A 315 -13.87 6.88 -21.28
CA ASP A 315 -12.65 7.46 -21.92
C ASP A 315 -11.32 6.99 -21.31
N ARG A 316 -11.32 6.60 -20.04
CA ARG A 316 -10.17 5.92 -19.43
C ARG A 316 -10.13 4.43 -19.78
N ALA A 317 -11.24 3.86 -20.22
CA ALA A 317 -11.32 2.48 -20.66
C ALA A 317 -10.42 2.20 -21.89
N SER A 318 -10.16 3.18 -22.75
CA SER A 318 -9.24 2.98 -23.88
C SER A 318 -7.80 2.74 -23.44
N PHE A 319 -7.37 3.39 -22.34
CA PHE A 319 -6.03 3.19 -21.79
C PHE A 319 -5.88 1.80 -21.12
N TYR A 320 -6.97 1.27 -20.58
CA TYR A 320 -6.98 -0.04 -19.91
C TYR A 320 -7.68 -1.13 -20.72
N LYS A 321 -8.14 -0.84 -21.95
CA LYS A 321 -8.95 -1.78 -22.75
C LYS A 321 -8.22 -3.10 -23.00
N ASP A 322 -6.98 -3.03 -23.46
CA ASP A 322 -6.17 -4.22 -23.73
C ASP A 322 -5.93 -5.06 -22.47
N LYS A 323 -5.79 -4.37 -21.32
CA LYS A 323 -5.62 -4.97 -20.00
C LYS A 323 -6.91 -5.55 -19.43
N LEU A 324 -8.04 -5.01 -19.83
CA LEU A 324 -9.37 -5.47 -19.40
C LEU A 324 -9.85 -6.66 -20.18
N ASP A 325 -9.54 -6.72 -21.47
CA ASP A 325 -9.82 -7.89 -22.29
C ASP A 325 -9.05 -9.10 -21.73
N ASP A 326 -7.80 -8.91 -21.33
CA ASP A 326 -6.99 -9.88 -20.59
C ASP A 326 -7.59 -10.28 -19.23
N TYR A 327 -8.22 -9.33 -18.53
CA TYR A 327 -8.84 -9.57 -17.24
C TYR A 327 -10.16 -10.36 -17.38
N GLU A 328 -10.99 -10.04 -18.37
CA GLU A 328 -12.24 -10.75 -18.62
C GLU A 328 -11.99 -12.23 -18.96
N GLU A 329 -10.93 -12.53 -19.72
CA GLU A 329 -10.52 -13.91 -20.00
C GLU A 329 -10.06 -14.68 -18.75
N ARG A 330 -9.64 -13.95 -17.70
CA ARG A 330 -9.06 -14.53 -16.48
C ARG A 330 -9.94 -14.38 -15.26
N ARG A 331 -11.13 -13.82 -15.42
CA ARG A 331 -12.07 -13.52 -14.31
C ARG A 331 -12.38 -14.70 -13.42
N ASP A 332 -12.50 -15.90 -14.01
CA ASP A 332 -12.81 -17.12 -13.28
C ASP A 332 -11.67 -17.60 -12.35
N LEU A 333 -10.48 -17.01 -12.48
CA LEU A 333 -9.32 -17.31 -11.64
C LEU A 333 -9.33 -16.54 -10.31
N TYR A 334 -10.20 -15.54 -10.17
CA TYR A 334 -10.28 -14.72 -8.97
C TYR A 334 -11.26 -15.34 -7.97
N GLU A 335 -10.78 -15.68 -6.78
CA GLU A 335 -11.67 -16.02 -5.67
C GLU A 335 -12.51 -14.80 -5.31
N PRO A 336 -13.85 -14.90 -5.31
CA PRO A 336 -14.70 -13.79 -4.89
C PRO A 336 -14.42 -13.49 -3.41
N VAL A 337 -14.26 -12.21 -3.08
CA VAL A 337 -14.30 -11.75 -1.69
C VAL A 337 -15.64 -12.22 -1.10
N PRO A 338 -15.65 -12.85 0.09
CA PRO A 338 -16.88 -13.37 0.67
C PRO A 338 -17.94 -12.27 0.75
N THR A 339 -18.99 -12.41 -0.06
CA THR A 339 -20.06 -11.39 -0.23
C THR A 339 -20.85 -11.09 1.04
N HIS A 340 -20.82 -12.00 2.03
CA HIS A 340 -21.48 -11.78 3.32
C HIS A 340 -20.83 -10.67 4.17
N LEU A 341 -19.56 -10.34 3.89
CA LEU A 341 -18.80 -9.30 4.60
C LEU A 341 -19.05 -7.89 4.05
N THR A 342 -19.50 -7.80 2.80
CA THR A 342 -19.69 -6.54 2.10
C THR A 342 -21.14 -6.05 2.14
N ARG A 343 -22.10 -6.89 2.51
CA ARG A 343 -23.52 -6.51 2.63
C ARG A 343 -23.80 -5.74 3.92
N SER A 344 -23.44 -4.48 3.97
CA SER A 344 -24.07 -3.56 4.91
C SER A 344 -25.51 -3.30 4.45
N ARG A 345 -26.49 -3.65 5.30
CA ARG A 345 -27.94 -3.41 5.06
C ARG A 345 -28.31 -1.92 5.04
N ALA A 346 -27.35 -1.00 4.97
CA ALA A 346 -27.55 0.42 5.21
C ALA A 346 -27.85 1.26 3.97
N CYS A 347 -28.10 0.63 2.81
CA CYS A 347 -28.56 1.37 1.61
C CYS A 347 -30.06 1.23 1.38
N MET A 348 -30.85 0.86 2.40
CA MET A 348 -32.31 0.92 2.33
C MET A 348 -32.83 1.72 3.52
N GLY A 349 -33.02 2.99 3.30
CA GLY A 349 -33.69 3.92 4.21
C GLY A 349 -33.82 5.28 3.55
#